data_3bda10f578d06ac89a230767bc45436c
#
_entry.id   3bda10f578d06ac89a230767bc45436c
#
_cell.length_a   1.000
_cell.length_b   1.000
_cell.length_c   1.000
_cell.angle_alpha   90.00
_cell.angle_beta   90.00
_cell.angle_gamma   90.00
#
_symmetry.space_group_name_H-M   'P 1'
#
loop_
_entity.id
_entity.type
_entity.pdbx_description
1 polymer ?
#
loop_
_entity_poly.entity_id
_entity_poly.type
_entity_poly.pdbx_seq_one_letter_code
_entity_poly.pdbx_strand_id
1 'polypeptide(L)'
;MGNDLTNQGETNQGPDGAKAAEAASLSSAEAGGAQGEAKAEETRPGEPRPIRRVAADLGVPDEHVLVYGRGKAKIGLDYLRSLPERDSKLVLVTAISPTPAGEGKTTTSIDLADGLARLGKRPVLALREPSMGPVFGIKGGAVGGGKAQVTPGDEINLHFTGDFAAIAEANNLLAAMADNALHFGTHDIDPRTVAIRRSIDMNDRSLRDVVIGLGGRLGGVTRESGFDITAASQVMATFCMADSLDDLRERLGRIVVGRSSAGDSVTAADLGAVGAMTAILKDALAPNLVQTLEGNPALVHGGPFANIAHGTNSVIATKAALKLGDVAVTEAGFGADLGAEKFFDIIGQTAGIAPDLTVVVATVRALKYHGGVALADLEEENAAAVRAGAVNLRRHCENLTKVFAQRVLVAVNRFAADAEAEIAAVRESVADLGIDVVLTDHFGRGGEGALDFADAVVKSLAKPSIAKSAYSLADSLEDKARAVVTRVYRGADVVFEPAAARELRRLEESGWGELPVCMAKTQYSFSTDPKALGAPEGFTVPIREVRLSAGAGFVVLISGSIMTMPGLPKRPSACDIDVVDGVIGGMH
;
A
#
# COMPACT_ATOMS: atom_id res chain seq x y z
N MET A 1 53.18 -6.47 44.52
CA MET A 1 53.84 -5.61 43.55
C MET A 1 52.65 -4.87 42.84
N GLY A 2 52.16 -3.77 43.25
CA GLY A 2 52.66 -2.56 43.89
C GLY A 2 53.06 -1.52 42.82
N ASN A 3 52.12 -0.61 42.48
CA ASN A 3 52.48 0.81 42.39
C ASN A 3 51.22 1.67 42.23
N ASP A 4 50.95 2.40 43.31
CA ASP A 4 50.24 3.66 43.36
C ASP A 4 50.94 4.72 42.48
N LEU A 5 50.19 5.63 41.92
CA LEU A 5 50.59 7.03 41.78
C LEU A 5 49.38 7.96 41.93
N THR A 6 49.50 8.70 42.99
CA THR A 6 48.67 9.78 43.51
C THR A 6 48.70 11.03 42.68
N ASN A 7 47.57 11.63 42.49
CA ASN A 7 47.13 13.02 42.80
C ASN A 7 48.20 14.14 42.78
N GLN A 8 48.00 15.18 41.96
CA GLN A 8 48.18 16.59 42.36
C GLN A 8 47.29 17.49 41.53
N GLY A 9 46.43 18.22 42.24
CA GLY A 9 45.68 19.35 41.76
C GLY A 9 46.54 20.62 41.76
N GLU A 10 46.23 21.50 40.85
CA GLU A 10 46.56 22.93 40.99
C GLU A 10 45.37 23.78 40.56
N THR A 11 44.89 24.55 41.55
CA THR A 11 43.98 25.68 41.42
C THR A 11 44.76 26.88 40.84
N ASN A 12 44.19 27.58 39.87
CA ASN A 12 44.58 28.96 39.65
C ASN A 12 43.35 29.85 39.39
N GLN A 13 43.20 30.86 40.24
CA GLN A 13 42.17 31.91 40.23
C GLN A 13 42.54 33.00 39.20
N GLY A 14 41.47 33.62 38.71
CA GLY A 14 41.28 34.62 37.71
C GLY A 14 42.22 35.84 37.66
N PRO A 15 41.95 36.86 36.87
CA PRO A 15 40.98 37.88 37.30
C PRO A 15 40.03 38.42 36.22
N ASP A 16 39.05 39.11 36.75
CA ASP A 16 38.03 39.95 36.11
C ASP A 16 38.55 40.89 35.02
N GLY A 17 37.75 41.06 33.96
CA GLY A 17 37.97 42.11 32.97
C GLY A 17 36.71 42.36 32.13
N ALA A 18 35.82 43.19 32.65
CA ALA A 18 34.65 43.70 31.97
C ALA A 18 34.95 44.24 30.57
N LYS A 19 34.14 43.92 29.58
CA LYS A 19 33.73 44.85 28.51
C LYS A 19 32.30 44.57 28.10
N ALA A 20 31.43 45.42 28.58
CA ALA A 20 30.08 45.63 28.10
C ALA A 20 30.10 46.42 26.79
N ALA A 21 29.07 46.18 26.00
CA ALA A 21 28.50 47.08 25.00
C ALA A 21 29.30 47.37 23.72
N GLU A 22 28.85 46.71 22.64
CA GLU A 22 28.65 47.43 21.38
C GLU A 22 27.44 46.83 20.67
N ALA A 23 26.26 47.34 21.02
CA ALA A 23 25.05 47.24 20.23
C ALA A 23 25.17 48.29 19.12
N ALA A 24 25.69 47.88 17.95
CA ALA A 24 25.64 48.72 16.77
C ALA A 24 24.28 48.54 16.09
N SER A 25 23.51 49.57 16.13
CA SER A 25 22.34 49.88 15.32
C SER A 25 22.57 49.55 13.85
N LEU A 26 21.86 48.55 13.31
CA LEU A 26 21.59 48.47 11.88
C LEU A 26 20.24 49.10 11.62
N SER A 27 20.33 50.27 11.00
CA SER A 27 19.25 51.12 10.54
C SER A 27 18.33 50.35 9.59
N SER A 28 17.04 50.65 9.75
CA SER A 28 15.96 50.50 8.78
C SER A 28 16.43 50.69 7.32
N ALA A 29 16.55 49.58 6.60
CA ALA A 29 16.52 49.57 5.13
C ALA A 29 15.09 49.21 4.73
N GLU A 30 14.54 50.10 3.95
CA GLU A 30 13.18 50.12 3.43
C GLU A 30 12.76 48.76 2.84
N ALA A 31 11.57 48.32 3.23
CA ALA A 31 10.82 47.26 2.57
C ALA A 31 10.42 47.73 1.17
N GLY A 32 11.35 47.61 0.24
CA GLY A 32 11.07 47.62 -1.18
C GLY A 32 10.47 46.27 -1.57
N GLY A 33 9.16 46.25 -1.83
CA GLY A 33 8.46 45.08 -2.36
C GLY A 33 9.02 44.70 -3.70
N ALA A 34 9.91 43.71 -3.70
CA ALA A 34 10.20 42.90 -4.87
C ALA A 34 9.16 41.77 -4.94
N GLN A 35 8.01 42.05 -5.51
CA GLN A 35 7.23 41.04 -6.20
C GLN A 35 8.09 40.56 -7.38
N GLY A 36 9.05 39.69 -7.08
CA GLY A 36 9.70 38.88 -8.10
C GLY A 36 8.67 37.92 -8.63
N GLU A 37 8.06 38.23 -9.77
CA GLU A 37 7.41 37.24 -10.62
C GLU A 37 8.44 36.11 -10.77
N ALA A 38 8.16 34.96 -10.12
CA ALA A 38 8.93 33.75 -10.34
C ALA A 38 8.85 33.47 -11.84
N LYS A 39 9.96 33.72 -12.57
CA LYS A 39 10.06 33.36 -13.99
C LYS A 39 9.54 31.94 -14.12
N ALA A 40 8.47 31.76 -14.90
CA ALA A 40 7.89 30.47 -15.18
C ALA A 40 9.03 29.54 -15.63
N GLU A 41 9.32 28.56 -14.79
CA GLU A 41 10.35 27.56 -15.08
C GLU A 41 9.90 26.81 -16.33
N GLU A 42 10.55 27.09 -17.48
CA GLU A 42 10.16 26.50 -18.75
C GLU A 42 10.42 25.00 -18.73
N THR A 43 9.41 24.22 -19.14
CA THR A 43 9.55 22.78 -19.32
C THR A 43 10.40 22.55 -20.57
N ARG A 44 11.54 21.91 -20.45
CA ARG A 44 12.35 21.50 -21.58
C ARG A 44 11.70 20.29 -22.27
N PRO A 45 11.74 20.20 -23.60
CA PRO A 45 11.22 19.02 -24.27
C PRO A 45 11.84 17.73 -23.72
N GLY A 46 11.01 16.79 -23.27
CA GLY A 46 11.45 15.51 -22.70
C GLY A 46 11.72 15.50 -21.19
N GLU A 47 11.66 16.65 -20.50
CA GLU A 47 11.74 16.71 -19.04
C GLU A 47 10.36 16.73 -18.39
N PRO A 48 10.18 16.10 -17.22
CA PRO A 48 8.96 16.23 -16.43
C PRO A 48 8.67 17.70 -16.11
N ARG A 49 7.39 18.06 -16.08
CA ARG A 49 6.95 19.40 -15.66
C ARG A 49 7.38 19.68 -14.22
N PRO A 50 7.75 20.92 -13.87
CA PRO A 50 7.99 21.27 -12.48
C PRO A 50 6.78 20.94 -11.62
N ILE A 51 7.00 20.29 -10.47
CA ILE A 51 5.90 19.78 -9.62
C ILE A 51 4.98 20.89 -9.10
N ARG A 52 5.48 22.11 -8.92
CA ARG A 52 4.66 23.29 -8.58
C ARG A 52 3.62 23.61 -9.66
N ARG A 53 3.94 23.36 -10.93
CA ARG A 53 2.98 23.53 -12.03
C ARG A 53 1.88 22.47 -11.96
N VAL A 54 2.24 21.23 -11.67
CA VAL A 54 1.26 20.14 -11.50
C VAL A 54 0.33 20.44 -10.32
N ALA A 55 0.87 20.94 -9.21
CA ALA A 55 0.08 21.37 -8.05
C ALA A 55 -0.86 22.56 -8.39
N ALA A 56 -0.35 23.57 -9.13
CA ALA A 56 -1.15 24.71 -9.55
C ALA A 56 -2.33 24.31 -10.47
N ASP A 57 -2.11 23.37 -11.39
CA ASP A 57 -3.17 22.84 -12.26
C ASP A 57 -4.25 22.06 -11.47
N LEU A 58 -3.89 21.48 -10.32
CA LEU A 58 -4.83 20.91 -9.36
C LEU A 58 -5.56 21.97 -8.53
N GLY A 59 -5.15 23.23 -8.61
CA GLY A 59 -5.68 24.32 -7.78
C GLY A 59 -5.10 24.35 -6.38
N VAL A 60 -3.96 23.70 -6.12
CA VAL A 60 -3.27 23.74 -4.83
C VAL A 60 -2.44 25.01 -4.73
N PRO A 61 -2.71 25.92 -3.77
CA PRO A 61 -1.91 27.12 -3.54
C PRO A 61 -0.47 26.77 -3.14
N ASP A 62 0.50 27.60 -3.57
CA ASP A 62 1.92 27.30 -3.40
C ASP A 62 2.36 27.17 -1.93
N GLU A 63 1.73 27.88 -1.01
CA GLU A 63 1.93 27.78 0.43
C GLU A 63 1.58 26.42 1.03
N HIS A 64 0.79 25.61 0.33
CA HIS A 64 0.41 24.24 0.72
C HIS A 64 1.20 23.15 -0.02
N VAL A 65 2.19 23.55 -0.82
CA VAL A 65 3.05 22.63 -1.59
C VAL A 65 4.42 22.52 -0.95
N LEU A 66 4.70 21.40 -0.31
CA LEU A 66 5.98 21.10 0.33
C LEU A 66 6.89 20.39 -0.70
N VAL A 67 7.80 21.14 -1.33
CA VAL A 67 8.62 20.65 -2.45
C VAL A 67 9.78 19.78 -1.94
N TYR A 68 9.94 18.60 -2.54
CA TYR A 68 11.02 17.65 -2.30
C TYR A 68 11.90 17.48 -3.57
N GLY A 69 12.25 18.57 -4.22
CA GLY A 69 12.95 18.60 -5.49
C GLY A 69 12.04 18.99 -6.64
N ARG A 70 12.53 18.89 -7.89
CA ARG A 70 11.82 19.38 -9.08
C ARG A 70 10.57 18.55 -9.41
N GLY A 71 10.62 17.22 -9.22
CA GLY A 71 9.60 16.27 -9.70
C GLY A 71 8.65 15.75 -8.65
N LYS A 72 8.78 16.11 -7.37
CA LYS A 72 7.96 15.59 -6.28
C LYS A 72 7.70 16.63 -5.20
N ALA A 73 6.52 16.55 -4.58
CA ALA A 73 6.12 17.41 -3.46
C ALA A 73 5.15 16.66 -2.54
N LYS A 74 4.87 17.21 -1.37
CA LYS A 74 3.73 16.80 -0.54
C LYS A 74 2.68 17.89 -0.55
N ILE A 75 1.40 17.50 -0.41
CA ILE A 75 0.29 18.45 -0.26
C ILE A 75 -0.08 18.54 1.21
N GLY A 76 -0.13 19.76 1.74
CA GLY A 76 -0.42 20.02 3.16
C GLY A 76 -1.77 19.46 3.60
N LEU A 77 -1.79 18.76 4.74
CA LEU A 77 -3.00 18.13 5.28
C LEU A 77 -4.10 19.12 5.60
N ASP A 78 -3.75 20.29 6.13
CA ASP A 78 -4.71 21.34 6.48
C ASP A 78 -5.47 21.84 5.24
N TYR A 79 -4.77 21.98 4.11
CA TYR A 79 -5.39 22.32 2.84
C TYR A 79 -6.35 21.21 2.39
N LEU A 80 -5.91 19.96 2.35
CA LEU A 80 -6.75 18.83 1.94
C LEU A 80 -8.01 18.68 2.80
N ARG A 81 -7.91 18.97 4.10
CA ARG A 81 -9.06 18.98 5.02
C ARG A 81 -10.03 20.13 4.72
N SER A 82 -9.52 21.29 4.32
CA SER A 82 -10.34 22.48 4.02
C SER A 82 -11.11 22.36 2.70
N LEU A 83 -10.70 21.45 1.81
CA LEU A 83 -11.37 21.26 0.53
C LEU A 83 -12.79 20.71 0.71
N PRO A 84 -13.79 21.28 0.00
CA PRO A 84 -15.14 20.74 -0.01
C PRO A 84 -15.19 19.37 -0.69
N GLU A 85 -16.18 18.56 -0.32
CA GLU A 85 -16.53 17.36 -1.07
C GLU A 85 -16.99 17.73 -2.48
N ARG A 86 -16.67 16.89 -3.47
CA ARG A 86 -17.03 17.07 -4.88
C ARG A 86 -17.82 15.86 -5.37
N ASP A 87 -18.63 16.06 -6.41
CA ASP A 87 -19.26 14.95 -7.15
C ASP A 87 -18.24 14.32 -8.11
N SER A 88 -17.17 13.81 -7.53
CA SER A 88 -16.10 13.09 -8.24
C SER A 88 -16.41 11.61 -8.29
N LYS A 89 -15.87 10.92 -9.29
CA LYS A 89 -16.07 9.50 -9.50
C LYS A 89 -14.83 8.72 -9.11
N LEU A 90 -15.00 7.57 -8.48
CA LEU A 90 -13.91 6.66 -8.12
C LEU A 90 -13.88 5.44 -9.02
N VAL A 91 -12.77 5.22 -9.69
CA VAL A 91 -12.47 4.00 -10.44
C VAL A 91 -11.49 3.16 -9.65
N LEU A 92 -11.89 1.93 -9.30
CA LEU A 92 -11.03 0.94 -8.67
C LEU A 92 -10.45 0.02 -9.74
N VAL A 93 -9.14 -0.01 -9.88
CA VAL A 93 -8.44 -0.93 -10.79
C VAL A 93 -7.96 -2.15 -10.00
N THR A 94 -8.40 -3.33 -10.40
CA THR A 94 -7.98 -4.62 -9.85
C THR A 94 -7.59 -5.56 -10.99
N ALA A 95 -7.37 -6.85 -10.71
CA ALA A 95 -7.03 -7.82 -11.75
C ALA A 95 -7.63 -9.20 -11.46
N ILE A 96 -7.47 -10.09 -12.42
CA ILE A 96 -7.60 -11.54 -12.23
C ILE A 96 -6.52 -12.05 -11.27
N SER A 97 -6.59 -13.32 -10.86
CA SER A 97 -5.54 -13.94 -10.04
C SER A 97 -4.18 -13.81 -10.74
N PRO A 98 -3.15 -13.26 -10.05
CA PRO A 98 -1.89 -12.90 -10.70
C PRO A 98 -1.09 -14.14 -11.12
N THR A 99 -0.23 -13.92 -12.11
CA THR A 99 0.84 -14.84 -12.50
C THR A 99 2.19 -14.34 -11.99
N PRO A 100 3.26 -15.13 -12.06
CA PRO A 100 4.60 -14.67 -11.73
C PRO A 100 5.07 -13.45 -12.53
N ALA A 101 4.52 -13.23 -13.74
CA ALA A 101 4.87 -12.10 -14.61
C ALA A 101 4.17 -10.78 -14.23
N GLY A 102 3.10 -10.84 -13.41
CA GLY A 102 2.25 -9.68 -13.09
C GLY A 102 1.25 -9.35 -14.19
N GLU A 103 0.22 -8.54 -13.86
CA GLU A 103 -0.91 -8.26 -14.77
C GLU A 103 -0.94 -6.80 -15.27
N GLY A 104 -0.02 -5.95 -14.83
CA GLY A 104 0.08 -4.56 -15.30
C GLY A 104 -0.98 -3.61 -14.75
N LYS A 105 -1.52 -3.83 -13.54
CA LYS A 105 -2.52 -2.95 -12.92
C LYS A 105 -2.09 -1.48 -12.86
N THR A 106 -0.91 -1.21 -12.32
CA THR A 106 -0.39 0.15 -12.16
C THR A 106 -0.23 0.82 -13.53
N THR A 107 0.30 0.08 -14.52
CA THR A 107 0.42 0.56 -15.89
C THR A 107 -0.96 0.90 -16.47
N THR A 108 -1.96 0.02 -16.29
CA THR A 108 -3.34 0.25 -16.74
C THR A 108 -4.00 1.43 -16.02
N SER A 109 -3.72 1.63 -14.72
CA SER A 109 -4.25 2.78 -13.96
C SER A 109 -3.69 4.10 -14.46
N ILE A 110 -2.39 4.16 -14.77
CA ILE A 110 -1.70 5.33 -15.31
C ILE A 110 -2.23 5.64 -16.70
N ASP A 111 -2.32 4.62 -17.55
CA ASP A 111 -2.82 4.73 -18.92
C ASP A 111 -4.28 5.25 -18.95
N LEU A 112 -5.13 4.73 -18.05
CA LEU A 112 -6.49 5.24 -17.90
C LEU A 112 -6.51 6.73 -17.55
N ALA A 113 -5.66 7.17 -16.61
CA ALA A 113 -5.60 8.58 -16.24
C ALA A 113 -5.14 9.44 -17.42
N ASP A 114 -4.10 9.01 -18.14
CA ASP A 114 -3.61 9.72 -19.33
C ASP A 114 -4.69 9.78 -20.45
N GLY A 115 -5.42 8.67 -20.67
CA GLY A 115 -6.55 8.63 -21.61
C GLY A 115 -7.72 9.53 -21.19
N LEU A 116 -8.09 9.54 -19.90
CA LEU A 116 -9.14 10.42 -19.36
C LEU A 116 -8.78 11.90 -19.52
N ALA A 117 -7.51 12.26 -19.28
CA ALA A 117 -7.03 13.62 -19.46
C ALA A 117 -7.15 14.09 -20.93
N ARG A 118 -6.82 13.21 -21.88
CA ARG A 118 -6.99 13.46 -23.32
C ARG A 118 -8.45 13.65 -23.74
N LEU A 119 -9.40 13.05 -22.99
CA LEU A 119 -10.85 13.27 -23.14
C LEU A 119 -11.36 14.52 -22.40
N GLY A 120 -10.47 15.37 -21.87
CA GLY A 120 -10.80 16.61 -21.18
C GLY A 120 -11.34 16.43 -19.76
N LYS A 121 -11.15 15.24 -19.12
CA LYS A 121 -11.40 15.04 -17.69
C LYS A 121 -10.20 15.48 -16.88
N ARG A 122 -10.41 15.67 -15.58
CA ARG A 122 -9.35 15.96 -14.61
C ARG A 122 -9.10 14.72 -13.74
N PRO A 123 -8.33 13.73 -14.23
CA PRO A 123 -8.02 12.55 -13.44
C PRO A 123 -7.00 12.88 -12.35
N VAL A 124 -7.10 12.19 -11.22
CA VAL A 124 -6.06 12.13 -10.19
C VAL A 124 -5.84 10.68 -9.81
N LEU A 125 -4.62 10.21 -10.00
CA LEU A 125 -4.20 8.88 -9.57
C LEU A 125 -3.98 8.84 -8.06
N ALA A 126 -4.34 7.74 -7.41
CA ALA A 126 -3.99 7.43 -6.03
C ALA A 126 -3.35 6.03 -5.99
N LEU A 127 -2.03 5.99 -5.88
CA LEU A 127 -1.21 4.79 -6.03
C LEU A 127 -0.50 4.44 -4.72
N ARG A 128 -0.10 3.18 -4.60
CA ARG A 128 0.77 2.75 -3.48
C ARG A 128 2.20 3.15 -3.73
N GLU A 129 2.88 3.55 -2.65
CA GLU A 129 4.33 3.68 -2.64
C GLU A 129 4.97 2.28 -2.66
N PRO A 130 5.96 2.03 -3.51
CA PRO A 130 6.63 0.74 -3.57
C PRO A 130 7.56 0.52 -2.37
N SER A 131 7.57 -0.71 -1.83
CA SER A 131 8.58 -1.16 -0.87
C SER A 131 9.86 -1.54 -1.60
N MET A 132 11.02 -1.14 -1.07
CA MET A 132 12.33 -1.43 -1.67
C MET A 132 12.64 -2.92 -1.73
N GLY A 133 12.20 -3.71 -0.76
CA GLY A 133 12.46 -5.15 -0.75
C GLY A 133 12.02 -5.86 -2.04
N PRO A 134 10.77 -5.72 -2.51
CA PRO A 134 10.35 -6.22 -3.82
C PRO A 134 11.11 -5.62 -5.01
N VAL A 135 11.47 -4.34 -4.97
CA VAL A 135 12.25 -3.67 -6.04
C VAL A 135 13.60 -4.34 -6.22
N PHE A 136 14.34 -4.53 -5.15
CA PHE A 136 15.64 -5.21 -5.17
C PHE A 136 15.51 -6.74 -5.25
N GLY A 137 14.30 -7.30 -5.03
CA GLY A 137 14.02 -8.75 -5.06
C GLY A 137 13.69 -9.28 -6.45
N ILE A 138 12.41 -9.25 -6.82
CA ILE A 138 11.89 -9.93 -8.02
C ILE A 138 11.33 -8.93 -9.05
N LYS A 139 10.82 -7.77 -8.61
CA LYS A 139 9.99 -6.91 -9.47
C LYS A 139 10.75 -5.83 -10.25
N GLY A 140 12.00 -5.50 -9.84
CA GLY A 140 12.71 -4.39 -10.44
C GLY A 140 12.14 -3.02 -10.05
N GLY A 141 10.96 -2.64 -10.49
CA GLY A 141 10.31 -1.36 -10.16
C GLY A 141 8.78 -1.49 -10.04
N ALA A 142 8.12 -0.43 -9.54
CA ALA A 142 6.68 -0.42 -9.33
C ALA A 142 6.01 0.91 -9.74
N VAL A 143 6.57 1.59 -10.72
CA VAL A 143 6.14 2.92 -11.19
C VAL A 143 5.37 2.88 -12.52
N GLY A 144 4.94 1.71 -12.96
CA GLY A 144 4.36 1.47 -14.28
C GLY A 144 5.37 0.88 -15.27
N GLY A 145 5.09 0.94 -16.57
CA GLY A 145 5.95 0.40 -17.61
C GLY A 145 5.73 1.02 -18.98
N GLY A 146 6.74 0.97 -19.86
CA GLY A 146 6.67 1.59 -21.18
C GLY A 146 6.43 3.10 -21.09
N LYS A 147 5.42 3.60 -21.80
CA LYS A 147 5.01 5.01 -21.75
C LYS A 147 4.04 5.34 -20.60
N ALA A 148 3.42 4.34 -19.98
CA ALA A 148 2.52 4.52 -18.85
C ALA A 148 3.29 4.38 -17.51
N GLN A 149 3.97 5.44 -17.11
CA GLN A 149 4.78 5.50 -15.90
C GLN A 149 4.53 6.79 -15.11
N VAL A 150 4.75 6.73 -13.79
CA VAL A 150 4.89 7.93 -12.95
C VAL A 150 6.37 8.29 -12.79
N THR A 151 6.64 9.60 -12.67
CA THR A 151 7.98 10.15 -12.60
C THR A 151 8.13 11.07 -11.37
N PRO A 152 9.28 11.07 -10.68
CA PRO A 152 10.56 10.44 -10.98
C PRO A 152 10.63 8.98 -10.50
N GLY A 153 10.74 8.03 -11.44
CA GLY A 153 10.63 6.60 -11.16
C GLY A 153 11.70 6.07 -10.21
N ASP A 154 12.97 6.43 -10.41
CA ASP A 154 14.07 5.98 -9.57
C ASP A 154 13.90 6.43 -8.12
N GLU A 155 13.51 7.69 -7.91
CA GLU A 155 13.32 8.24 -6.57
C GLU A 155 12.13 7.58 -5.86
N ILE A 156 11.02 7.30 -6.60
CA ILE A 156 9.83 6.62 -6.07
C ILE A 156 10.18 5.18 -5.64
N ASN A 157 11.00 4.47 -6.40
CA ASN A 157 11.39 3.09 -6.11
C ASN A 157 12.42 2.95 -4.98
N LEU A 158 13.03 4.04 -4.54
CA LEU A 158 14.04 4.06 -3.48
C LEU A 158 13.50 4.72 -2.20
N HIS A 159 14.11 5.83 -1.77
CA HIS A 159 13.72 6.51 -0.54
C HIS A 159 12.59 7.52 -0.69
N PHE A 160 12.25 7.86 -1.90
CA PHE A 160 11.18 8.79 -2.30
C PHE A 160 11.18 10.10 -1.49
N THR A 161 10.30 10.21 -0.48
CA THR A 161 10.22 11.33 0.47
C THR A 161 10.48 10.89 1.91
N GLY A 162 10.79 9.61 2.13
CA GLY A 162 11.13 9.05 3.43
C GLY A 162 9.97 8.44 4.21
N ASP A 163 8.79 8.26 3.61
CA ASP A 163 7.60 7.77 4.32
C ASP A 163 7.79 6.35 4.86
N PHE A 164 8.35 5.44 4.05
CA PHE A 164 8.67 4.09 4.51
C PHE A 164 9.69 4.06 5.65
N ALA A 165 10.72 4.94 5.59
CA ALA A 165 11.68 5.07 6.67
C ALA A 165 11.00 5.57 7.96
N ALA A 166 10.15 6.59 7.88
CA ALA A 166 9.39 7.08 9.02
C ALA A 166 8.48 5.99 9.63
N ILE A 167 7.81 5.20 8.80
CA ILE A 167 6.95 4.10 9.25
C ILE A 167 7.79 3.01 9.94
N ALA A 168 8.94 2.63 9.35
CA ALA A 168 9.84 1.66 9.95
C ALA A 168 10.36 2.13 11.31
N GLU A 169 10.81 3.39 11.41
CA GLU A 169 11.34 3.94 12.65
C GLU A 169 10.26 4.11 13.74
N ALA A 170 9.04 4.51 13.39
CA ALA A 170 7.93 4.55 14.34
C ALA A 170 7.59 3.14 14.89
N ASN A 171 7.61 2.14 14.03
CA ASN A 171 7.42 0.74 14.42
C ASN A 171 8.57 0.23 15.31
N ASN A 172 9.81 0.55 14.94
CA ASN A 172 11.00 0.14 15.69
C ASN A 172 11.08 0.83 17.06
N LEU A 173 10.66 2.10 17.14
CA LEU A 173 10.54 2.80 18.41
C LEU A 173 9.55 2.09 19.34
N LEU A 174 8.37 1.71 18.85
CA LEU A 174 7.37 1.01 19.66
C LEU A 174 7.92 -0.35 20.15
N ALA A 175 8.58 -1.11 19.28
CA ALA A 175 9.21 -2.37 19.64
C ALA A 175 10.33 -2.19 20.69
N ALA A 176 11.15 -1.13 20.55
CA ALA A 176 12.19 -0.81 21.52
C ALA A 176 11.61 -0.38 22.88
N MET A 177 10.51 0.39 22.89
CA MET A 177 9.82 0.80 24.13
C MET A 177 9.19 -0.39 24.84
N ALA A 178 8.62 -1.35 24.10
CA ALA A 178 8.12 -2.60 24.68
C ALA A 178 9.24 -3.41 25.36
N ASP A 179 10.39 -3.56 24.69
CA ASP A 179 11.56 -4.23 25.24
C ASP A 179 12.13 -3.49 26.46
N ASN A 180 12.14 -2.16 26.42
CA ASN A 180 12.58 -1.35 27.54
C ASN A 180 11.66 -1.49 28.75
N ALA A 181 10.35 -1.54 28.54
CA ALA A 181 9.35 -1.78 29.58
C ALA A 181 9.55 -3.16 30.25
N LEU A 182 9.83 -4.20 29.45
CA LEU A 182 10.18 -5.53 29.95
C LEU A 182 11.47 -5.51 30.76
N HIS A 183 12.51 -4.84 30.28
CA HIS A 183 13.84 -4.81 30.94
C HIS A 183 13.77 -4.15 32.32
N PHE A 184 13.07 -3.03 32.44
CA PHE A 184 12.96 -2.27 33.70
C PHE A 184 11.74 -2.67 34.55
N GLY A 185 10.87 -3.54 34.05
CA GLY A 185 9.65 -3.93 34.76
C GLY A 185 8.69 -2.77 35.02
N THR A 186 8.67 -1.77 34.15
CA THR A 186 7.82 -0.59 34.31
C THR A 186 6.36 -0.83 33.98
N HIS A 187 6.08 -1.89 33.22
CA HIS A 187 4.74 -2.34 32.84
C HIS A 187 4.65 -3.84 32.99
N ASP A 188 3.47 -4.33 33.38
CA ASP A 188 3.19 -5.76 33.42
C ASP A 188 2.96 -6.27 32.00
N ILE A 189 3.99 -6.86 31.39
CA ILE A 189 3.95 -7.48 30.07
C ILE A 189 4.49 -8.91 30.19
N ASP A 190 3.71 -9.90 29.81
CA ASP A 190 4.23 -11.26 29.64
C ASP A 190 5.14 -11.31 28.40
N PRO A 191 6.45 -11.54 28.53
CA PRO A 191 7.39 -11.53 27.42
C PRO A 191 7.06 -12.53 26.30
N ARG A 192 6.28 -13.58 26.60
CA ARG A 192 5.83 -14.60 25.66
C ARG A 192 4.70 -14.10 24.74
N THR A 193 4.08 -12.97 25.08
CA THR A 193 2.93 -12.40 24.38
C THR A 193 3.27 -11.18 23.53
N VAL A 194 4.53 -10.75 23.55
CA VAL A 194 4.95 -9.57 22.78
C VAL A 194 4.75 -9.83 21.29
N ALA A 195 3.79 -9.10 20.70
CA ALA A 195 3.35 -9.27 19.31
C ALA A 195 4.03 -8.31 18.34
N ILE A 196 4.54 -7.15 18.84
CA ILE A 196 5.20 -6.17 17.99
C ILE A 196 6.60 -6.67 17.59
N ARG A 197 6.84 -6.75 16.27
CA ARG A 197 8.14 -7.07 15.69
C ARG A 197 8.80 -5.80 15.19
N ARG A 198 10.12 -5.81 15.03
CA ARG A 198 10.84 -4.75 14.32
C ARG A 198 10.54 -4.81 12.84
N SER A 199 10.77 -3.73 12.12
CA SER A 199 10.59 -3.69 10.68
C SER A 199 11.82 -3.17 9.95
N ILE A 200 12.00 -3.67 8.73
CA ILE A 200 13.01 -3.22 7.79
C ILE A 200 12.46 -3.33 6.37
N ASP A 201 12.68 -2.34 5.52
CA ASP A 201 12.14 -2.35 4.17
C ASP A 201 13.08 -3.05 3.17
N MET A 202 13.47 -4.27 3.51
CA MET A 202 14.30 -5.13 2.67
C MET A 202 13.87 -6.60 2.82
N ASN A 203 14.00 -7.38 1.74
CA ASN A 203 13.74 -8.82 1.77
C ASN A 203 14.92 -9.54 2.42
N ASP A 204 14.76 -10.03 3.65
CA ASP A 204 15.78 -10.81 4.36
C ASP A 204 15.18 -11.99 5.12
N ARG A 205 15.31 -13.20 4.55
CA ARG A 205 14.81 -14.43 5.17
C ARG A 205 15.49 -14.78 6.49
N SER A 206 16.70 -14.28 6.73
CA SER A 206 17.46 -14.55 7.96
C SER A 206 16.88 -13.84 9.17
N LEU A 207 16.05 -12.81 8.94
CA LEU A 207 15.41 -12.03 9.99
C LEU A 207 14.00 -12.52 10.36
N ARG A 208 13.50 -13.61 9.75
CA ARG A 208 12.16 -14.15 10.06
C ARG A 208 12.01 -14.55 11.50
N ASP A 209 13.02 -15.25 12.01
CA ASP A 209 13.07 -15.74 13.37
C ASP A 209 14.47 -15.46 13.94
N VAL A 210 14.53 -14.65 15.00
CA VAL A 210 15.77 -14.22 15.64
C VAL A 210 15.62 -14.35 17.16
N VAL A 211 16.73 -14.52 17.84
CA VAL A 211 16.77 -14.42 19.31
C VAL A 211 17.29 -13.04 19.67
N ILE A 212 16.51 -12.30 20.45
CA ILE A 212 16.87 -10.96 20.93
C ILE A 212 17.09 -10.93 22.43
N GLY A 213 17.61 -9.81 22.95
CA GLY A 213 17.81 -9.61 24.39
C GLY A 213 18.98 -10.37 24.98
N LEU A 214 19.93 -10.84 24.16
CA LEU A 214 21.16 -11.48 24.64
C LEU A 214 22.08 -10.45 25.32
N GLY A 215 23.03 -10.92 26.16
CA GLY A 215 24.00 -10.06 26.84
C GLY A 215 23.84 -10.02 28.37
N GLY A 216 23.06 -10.93 28.93
CA GLY A 216 22.87 -11.08 30.37
C GLY A 216 22.17 -9.84 30.97
N ARG A 217 22.64 -9.38 32.13
CA ARG A 217 21.96 -8.33 32.90
C ARG A 217 21.94 -6.96 32.21
N LEU A 218 22.86 -6.70 31.30
CA LEU A 218 22.91 -5.45 30.49
C LEU A 218 22.15 -5.60 29.16
N GLY A 219 21.75 -6.81 28.80
CA GLY A 219 20.88 -7.06 27.64
C GLY A 219 19.41 -6.86 27.97
N GLY A 220 18.56 -7.36 27.10
CA GLY A 220 17.12 -7.38 27.32
C GLY A 220 16.62 -8.69 27.93
N VAL A 221 15.32 -8.90 27.88
CA VAL A 221 14.70 -10.19 28.18
C VAL A 221 14.87 -11.11 26.96
N THR A 222 15.66 -12.18 27.12
CA THR A 222 15.93 -13.10 26.02
C THR A 222 14.67 -13.82 25.57
N ARG A 223 14.31 -13.68 24.29
CA ARG A 223 13.16 -14.34 23.67
C ARG A 223 13.31 -14.49 22.17
N GLU A 224 12.49 -15.34 21.58
CA GLU A 224 12.30 -15.36 20.13
C GLU A 224 11.54 -14.10 19.66
N SER A 225 11.88 -13.60 18.51
CA SER A 225 11.25 -12.50 17.82
C SER A 225 11.51 -12.63 16.32
N GLY A 226 11.23 -11.58 15.56
CA GLY A 226 11.51 -11.52 14.13
C GLY A 226 11.39 -10.09 13.61
N PHE A 227 11.58 -9.95 12.31
CA PHE A 227 11.35 -8.70 11.59
C PHE A 227 10.23 -8.91 10.59
N ASP A 228 9.42 -7.89 10.42
CA ASP A 228 8.48 -7.79 9.30
C ASP A 228 9.05 -6.81 8.25
N ILE A 229 8.77 -7.03 6.98
CA ILE A 229 9.02 -5.97 5.99
C ILE A 229 8.09 -4.79 6.30
N THR A 230 8.56 -3.57 6.12
CA THR A 230 7.83 -2.35 6.52
C THR A 230 6.40 -2.32 5.98
N ALA A 231 6.20 -2.76 4.73
CA ALA A 231 4.88 -2.87 4.10
C ALA A 231 3.91 -3.87 4.77
N ALA A 232 4.42 -4.79 5.61
CA ALA A 232 3.63 -5.75 6.37
C ALA A 232 3.46 -5.37 7.85
N SER A 233 4.06 -4.27 8.30
CA SER A 233 4.01 -3.82 9.69
C SER A 233 2.62 -3.31 10.09
N GLN A 234 2.29 -3.42 11.38
CA GLN A 234 1.05 -2.86 11.92
C GLN A 234 1.01 -1.33 11.77
N VAL A 235 2.17 -0.65 11.87
CA VAL A 235 2.24 0.80 11.72
C VAL A 235 1.93 1.22 10.29
N MET A 236 2.40 0.49 9.25
CA MET A 236 2.02 0.75 7.86
C MET A 236 0.50 0.64 7.66
N ALA A 237 -0.12 -0.43 8.15
CA ALA A 237 -1.56 -0.61 8.02
C ALA A 237 -2.34 0.49 8.78
N THR A 238 -1.92 0.83 9.99
CA THR A 238 -2.49 1.90 10.81
C THR A 238 -2.39 3.27 10.12
N PHE A 239 -1.23 3.58 9.60
CA PHE A 239 -0.94 4.81 8.84
C PHE A 239 -1.85 4.97 7.62
N CYS A 240 -2.01 3.91 6.83
CA CYS A 240 -2.84 3.94 5.62
C CYS A 240 -4.34 4.05 5.89
N MET A 241 -4.80 3.61 7.06
CA MET A 241 -6.20 3.71 7.48
C MET A 241 -6.54 5.05 8.12
N ALA A 242 -5.56 5.84 8.52
CA ALA A 242 -5.77 7.16 9.10
C ALA A 242 -6.30 8.17 8.07
N ASP A 243 -7.17 9.08 8.50
CA ASP A 243 -7.70 10.17 7.67
C ASP A 243 -7.25 11.58 8.12
N SER A 244 -6.58 11.67 9.27
CA SER A 244 -6.04 12.89 9.84
C SER A 244 -4.91 12.59 10.83
N LEU A 245 -4.19 13.62 11.26
CA LEU A 245 -3.14 13.45 12.27
C LEU A 245 -3.71 13.04 13.63
N ASP A 246 -4.87 13.54 13.98
CA ASP A 246 -5.56 13.20 15.23
C ASP A 246 -6.05 11.74 15.20
N ASP A 247 -6.65 11.31 14.08
CA ASP A 247 -7.05 9.92 13.89
C ASP A 247 -5.83 8.98 13.87
N LEU A 248 -4.72 9.38 13.21
CA LEU A 248 -3.48 8.61 13.28
C LEU A 248 -3.01 8.43 14.73
N ARG A 249 -3.02 9.51 15.51
CA ARG A 249 -2.63 9.47 16.92
C ARG A 249 -3.49 8.52 17.74
N GLU A 250 -4.80 8.58 17.55
CA GLU A 250 -5.75 7.67 18.23
C GLU A 250 -5.52 6.22 17.82
N ARG A 251 -5.38 5.95 16.53
CA ARG A 251 -5.10 4.62 15.99
C ARG A 251 -3.79 4.03 16.49
N LEU A 252 -2.71 4.83 16.49
CA LEU A 252 -1.41 4.40 17.04
C LEU A 252 -1.54 3.98 18.49
N GLY A 253 -2.33 4.72 19.29
CA GLY A 253 -2.58 4.40 20.69
C GLY A 253 -3.20 3.02 20.91
N ARG A 254 -4.01 2.55 19.99
CA ARG A 254 -4.68 1.24 20.05
C ARG A 254 -3.80 0.05 19.68
N ILE A 255 -2.61 0.26 19.10
CA ILE A 255 -1.71 -0.86 18.73
C ILE A 255 -1.38 -1.69 19.97
N VAL A 256 -1.75 -2.96 19.93
CA VAL A 256 -1.46 -3.90 21.01
C VAL A 256 -0.03 -4.42 20.86
N VAL A 257 0.81 -4.21 21.88
CA VAL A 257 2.21 -4.63 21.90
C VAL A 257 2.40 -6.00 22.55
N GLY A 258 1.50 -6.40 23.45
CA GLY A 258 1.53 -7.65 24.18
C GLY A 258 0.37 -7.73 25.18
N ARG A 259 0.49 -8.62 26.15
CA ARG A 259 -0.52 -8.80 27.23
C ARG A 259 0.13 -8.76 28.59
N SER A 260 -0.65 -8.33 29.59
CA SER A 260 -0.28 -8.42 31.01
C SER A 260 -0.29 -9.87 31.50
N SER A 261 0.22 -10.10 32.70
CA SER A 261 0.11 -11.39 33.41
C SER A 261 -1.34 -11.83 33.68
N ALA A 262 -2.28 -10.87 33.76
CA ALA A 262 -3.72 -11.11 33.87
C ALA A 262 -4.39 -11.42 32.52
N GLY A 263 -3.69 -11.21 31.38
CA GLY A 263 -4.20 -11.44 30.04
C GLY A 263 -4.78 -10.21 29.34
N ASP A 264 -4.77 -9.04 29.99
CA ASP A 264 -5.25 -7.80 29.43
C ASP A 264 -4.30 -7.29 28.33
N SER A 265 -4.84 -6.60 27.33
CA SER A 265 -4.01 -6.00 26.26
C SER A 265 -3.19 -4.83 26.81
N VAL A 266 -1.89 -4.83 26.53
CA VAL A 266 -0.99 -3.68 26.73
C VAL A 266 -0.77 -2.99 25.39
N THR A 267 -0.98 -1.69 25.34
CA THR A 267 -1.02 -0.91 24.09
C THR A 267 0.14 0.07 23.98
N ALA A 268 0.31 0.67 22.81
CA ALA A 268 1.26 1.77 22.59
C ALA A 268 0.92 3.01 23.44
N ALA A 269 -0.37 3.23 23.76
CA ALA A 269 -0.79 4.31 24.66
C ALA A 269 -0.31 4.05 26.09
N ASP A 270 -0.44 2.82 26.58
CA ASP A 270 0.03 2.43 27.92
C ASP A 270 1.54 2.64 28.07
N LEU A 271 2.32 2.36 27.02
CA LEU A 271 3.76 2.59 27.00
C LEU A 271 4.16 4.07 26.84
N GLY A 272 3.21 4.97 26.60
CA GLY A 272 3.49 6.40 26.33
C GLY A 272 4.18 6.66 24.97
N ALA A 273 4.11 5.71 24.02
CA ALA A 273 4.83 5.78 22.75
C ALA A 273 4.18 6.73 21.72
N VAL A 274 2.88 6.98 21.84
CA VAL A 274 2.04 7.62 20.81
C VAL A 274 2.58 8.97 20.35
N GLY A 275 3.00 9.84 21.29
CA GLY A 275 3.50 11.16 20.96
C GLY A 275 4.74 11.14 20.06
N ALA A 276 5.71 10.29 20.42
CA ALA A 276 6.96 10.15 19.66
C ALA A 276 6.73 9.48 18.30
N MET A 277 5.90 8.42 18.24
CA MET A 277 5.51 7.80 16.97
C MET A 277 4.83 8.80 16.04
N THR A 278 3.89 9.61 16.56
CA THR A 278 3.19 10.65 15.79
C THR A 278 4.18 11.70 15.28
N ALA A 279 5.15 12.11 16.09
CA ALA A 279 6.18 13.08 15.68
C ALA A 279 7.02 12.56 14.51
N ILE A 280 7.42 11.28 14.53
CA ILE A 280 8.15 10.63 13.42
C ILE A 280 7.28 10.59 12.14
N LEU A 281 5.99 10.32 12.27
CA LEU A 281 5.08 10.11 11.14
C LEU A 281 4.43 11.40 10.61
N LYS A 282 4.58 12.54 11.30
CA LYS A 282 3.86 13.78 11.03
C LYS A 282 3.98 14.23 9.56
N ASP A 283 5.20 14.31 9.07
CA ASP A 283 5.45 14.80 7.71
C ASP A 283 5.18 13.70 6.65
N ALA A 284 5.37 12.42 7.02
CA ALA A 284 5.04 11.29 6.19
C ALA A 284 3.55 11.24 5.84
N LEU A 285 2.64 11.66 6.74
CA LEU A 285 1.20 11.53 6.58
C LEU A 285 0.61 12.39 5.44
N ALA A 286 1.30 13.45 5.02
CA ALA A 286 0.92 14.23 3.85
C ALA A 286 1.21 13.44 2.56
N PRO A 287 0.22 13.28 1.64
CA PRO A 287 0.40 12.49 0.44
C PRO A 287 1.41 13.11 -0.54
N ASN A 288 2.17 12.26 -1.20
CA ASN A 288 3.19 12.65 -2.16
C ASN A 288 2.54 12.93 -3.51
N LEU A 289 2.73 14.12 -4.04
CA LEU A 289 2.35 14.52 -5.39
C LEU A 289 3.52 14.26 -6.35
N VAL A 290 3.24 13.53 -7.40
CA VAL A 290 4.09 13.30 -8.57
C VAL A 290 3.24 13.41 -9.84
N GLN A 291 3.74 13.00 -10.98
CA GLN A 291 3.01 13.07 -12.25
C GLN A 291 3.28 11.84 -13.12
N THR A 292 2.39 11.57 -14.07
CA THR A 292 2.67 10.62 -15.15
C THR A 292 3.68 11.23 -16.15
N LEU A 293 4.23 10.41 -17.04
CA LEU A 293 5.09 10.93 -18.12
C LEU A 293 4.34 11.93 -19.02
N GLU A 294 3.01 11.86 -19.11
CA GLU A 294 2.17 12.82 -19.83
C GLU A 294 1.82 14.07 -18.99
N GLY A 295 2.28 14.15 -17.75
CA GLY A 295 2.12 15.31 -16.87
C GLY A 295 0.82 15.32 -16.06
N ASN A 296 0.08 14.22 -15.99
CA ASN A 296 -1.12 14.11 -15.16
C ASN A 296 -0.77 13.83 -13.68
N PRO A 297 -1.53 14.39 -12.72
CA PRO A 297 -1.21 14.28 -11.30
C PRO A 297 -1.41 12.87 -10.75
N ALA A 298 -0.47 12.45 -9.90
CA ALA A 298 -0.56 11.21 -9.15
C ALA A 298 -0.18 11.44 -7.68
N LEU A 299 -1.01 10.93 -6.78
CA LEU A 299 -0.74 10.86 -5.35
C LEU A 299 -0.20 9.46 -5.04
N VAL A 300 1.07 9.38 -4.62
CA VAL A 300 1.71 8.11 -4.24
C VAL A 300 1.89 8.12 -2.72
N HIS A 301 1.20 7.23 -1.99
CA HIS A 301 1.20 7.31 -0.53
C HIS A 301 0.80 5.99 0.14
N GLY A 302 1.65 5.50 1.04
CA GLY A 302 1.49 4.24 1.73
C GLY A 302 1.59 3.02 0.82
N GLY A 303 1.98 1.86 1.36
CA GLY A 303 2.23 0.66 0.55
C GLY A 303 1.98 -0.67 1.27
N PRO A 304 0.82 -0.88 1.92
CA PRO A 304 0.54 -2.11 2.62
C PRO A 304 0.36 -3.28 1.65
N PHE A 305 0.86 -4.47 2.02
CA PHE A 305 0.70 -5.67 1.20
C PHE A 305 -0.73 -6.21 1.25
N ALA A 306 -1.28 -6.57 0.08
CA ALA A 306 -2.66 -7.05 -0.04
C ALA A 306 -2.88 -8.49 0.43
N ASN A 307 -1.83 -9.27 0.67
CA ASN A 307 -1.94 -10.63 1.19
C ASN A 307 -1.92 -10.70 2.72
N ILE A 308 -1.71 -9.58 3.42
CA ILE A 308 -1.69 -9.53 4.89
C ILE A 308 -2.33 -8.26 5.47
N ALA A 309 -2.57 -7.25 4.65
CA ALA A 309 -3.25 -6.01 5.00
C ALA A 309 -4.27 -5.65 3.90
N HIS A 310 -4.85 -4.45 3.95
CA HIS A 310 -5.89 -4.05 3.00
C HIS A 310 -5.41 -3.85 1.55
N GLY A 311 -4.10 -3.64 1.34
CA GLY A 311 -3.50 -3.73 0.00
C GLY A 311 -3.82 -2.61 -0.98
N THR A 312 -4.25 -1.44 -0.49
CA THR A 312 -4.49 -0.22 -1.27
C THR A 312 -3.61 0.91 -0.75
N ASN A 313 -3.58 2.04 -1.43
CA ASN A 313 -2.93 3.24 -0.92
C ASN A 313 -3.65 3.76 0.35
N SER A 314 -3.21 4.89 0.90
CA SER A 314 -3.83 5.48 2.08
C SER A 314 -5.23 6.04 1.82
N VAL A 315 -6.08 6.02 2.84
CA VAL A 315 -7.41 6.67 2.86
C VAL A 315 -7.28 8.16 2.54
N ILE A 316 -6.26 8.85 3.10
CA ILE A 316 -6.00 10.27 2.82
C ILE A 316 -5.76 10.52 1.34
N ALA A 317 -4.90 9.73 0.68
CA ALA A 317 -4.60 9.94 -0.73
C ALA A 317 -5.82 9.70 -1.62
N THR A 318 -6.63 8.67 -1.35
CA THR A 318 -7.86 8.41 -2.09
C THR A 318 -8.89 9.53 -1.90
N LYS A 319 -9.10 10.00 -0.66
CA LYS A 319 -10.00 11.14 -0.37
C LYS A 319 -9.48 12.44 -1.01
N ALA A 320 -8.16 12.67 -0.99
CA ALA A 320 -7.55 13.83 -1.65
C ALA A 320 -7.74 13.78 -3.17
N ALA A 321 -7.56 12.62 -3.81
CA ALA A 321 -7.79 12.46 -5.25
C ALA A 321 -9.24 12.78 -5.63
N LEU A 322 -10.21 12.35 -4.83
CA LEU A 322 -11.63 12.67 -5.02
C LEU A 322 -11.93 14.17 -4.87
N LYS A 323 -11.25 14.88 -3.97
CA LYS A 323 -11.43 16.32 -3.78
C LYS A 323 -10.73 17.18 -4.84
N LEU A 324 -9.64 16.69 -5.41
CA LEU A 324 -8.80 17.44 -6.35
C LEU A 324 -9.19 17.22 -7.82
N GLY A 325 -9.76 16.06 -8.18
CA GLY A 325 -10.09 15.69 -9.56
C GLY A 325 -11.58 15.53 -9.82
N ASP A 326 -11.93 15.23 -11.07
CA ASP A 326 -13.28 14.81 -11.48
C ASP A 326 -13.40 13.28 -11.43
N VAL A 327 -12.29 12.57 -11.67
CA VAL A 327 -12.17 11.13 -11.61
C VAL A 327 -10.93 10.75 -10.82
N ALA A 328 -11.11 10.12 -9.68
CA ALA A 328 -10.04 9.48 -8.94
C ALA A 328 -9.85 8.05 -9.48
N VAL A 329 -8.60 7.66 -9.77
CA VAL A 329 -8.24 6.30 -10.18
C VAL A 329 -7.33 5.71 -9.14
N THR A 330 -7.77 4.63 -8.50
CA THR A 330 -6.98 3.90 -7.50
C THR A 330 -6.85 2.44 -7.84
N GLU A 331 -5.90 1.74 -7.20
CA GLU A 331 -5.67 0.33 -7.44
C GLU A 331 -5.76 -0.51 -6.17
N ALA A 332 -6.19 -1.79 -6.34
CA ALA A 332 -6.14 -2.80 -5.30
C ALA A 332 -5.13 -3.89 -5.65
N GLY A 333 -4.32 -4.30 -4.67
CA GLY A 333 -3.23 -5.26 -4.87
C GLY A 333 -3.72 -6.67 -5.20
N PHE A 334 -2.94 -7.39 -6.00
CA PHE A 334 -3.22 -8.77 -6.45
C PHE A 334 -4.53 -8.91 -7.23
N GLY A 335 -5.24 -10.04 -7.09
CA GLY A 335 -6.53 -10.29 -7.72
C GLY A 335 -7.70 -9.67 -6.96
N ALA A 336 -8.86 -9.59 -7.62
CA ALA A 336 -10.06 -8.99 -7.04
C ALA A 336 -10.58 -9.77 -5.82
N ASP A 337 -10.23 -11.04 -5.68
CA ASP A 337 -10.54 -11.89 -4.53
C ASP A 337 -9.78 -11.50 -3.25
N LEU A 338 -8.69 -10.74 -3.37
CA LEU A 338 -7.90 -10.24 -2.24
C LEU A 338 -7.98 -8.72 -2.14
N GLY A 339 -7.47 -7.99 -3.15
CA GLY A 339 -7.37 -6.55 -3.07
C GLY A 339 -8.71 -5.84 -3.16
N ALA A 340 -9.55 -6.18 -4.15
CA ALA A 340 -10.87 -5.55 -4.28
C ALA A 340 -11.82 -6.00 -3.16
N GLU A 341 -11.80 -7.28 -2.76
CA GLU A 341 -12.55 -7.76 -1.60
C GLU A 341 -12.27 -6.88 -0.37
N LYS A 342 -10.98 -6.66 -0.03
CA LYS A 342 -10.61 -5.82 1.11
C LYS A 342 -10.94 -4.34 0.91
N PHE A 343 -10.94 -3.86 -0.32
CA PHE A 343 -11.41 -2.51 -0.59
C PHE A 343 -12.88 -2.35 -0.21
N PHE A 344 -13.76 -3.30 -0.58
CA PHE A 344 -15.17 -3.25 -0.23
C PHE A 344 -15.43 -3.57 1.24
N ASP A 345 -14.79 -4.61 1.76
CA ASP A 345 -15.10 -5.16 3.08
C ASP A 345 -14.35 -4.44 4.22
N ILE A 346 -13.21 -3.79 3.94
CA ILE A 346 -12.46 -3.03 4.94
C ILE A 346 -12.59 -1.53 4.65
N ILE A 347 -12.03 -1.02 3.55
CA ILE A 347 -12.00 0.42 3.26
C ILE A 347 -13.42 0.98 3.09
N GLY A 348 -14.29 0.28 2.35
CA GLY A 348 -15.67 0.68 2.13
C GLY A 348 -16.45 0.84 3.43
N GLN A 349 -16.35 -0.14 4.32
CA GLN A 349 -17.11 -0.14 5.57
C GLN A 349 -16.52 0.79 6.65
N THR A 350 -15.17 1.00 6.67
CA THR A 350 -14.53 1.78 7.73
C THR A 350 -14.23 3.23 7.36
N ALA A 351 -13.94 3.52 6.08
CA ALA A 351 -13.64 4.87 5.60
C ALA A 351 -14.75 5.50 4.76
N GLY A 352 -15.84 4.75 4.47
CA GLY A 352 -16.97 5.22 3.69
C GLY A 352 -16.65 5.50 2.21
N ILE A 353 -15.62 4.85 1.66
CA ILE A 353 -15.17 5.04 0.28
C ILE A 353 -15.73 3.91 -0.59
N ALA A 354 -16.50 4.25 -1.61
CA ALA A 354 -17.09 3.28 -2.53
C ALA A 354 -16.74 3.61 -3.98
N PRO A 355 -16.29 2.62 -4.79
CA PRO A 355 -16.04 2.85 -6.21
C PRO A 355 -17.34 3.01 -7.00
N ASP A 356 -17.32 3.90 -8.00
CA ASP A 356 -18.40 4.02 -9.00
C ASP A 356 -18.26 2.98 -10.11
N LEU A 357 -17.03 2.52 -10.35
CA LEU A 357 -16.69 1.52 -11.35
C LEU A 357 -15.49 0.69 -10.88
N THR A 358 -15.53 -0.61 -11.13
CA THR A 358 -14.38 -1.49 -10.93
C THR A 358 -13.87 -1.99 -12.29
N VAL A 359 -12.60 -1.76 -12.57
CA VAL A 359 -11.91 -2.28 -13.76
C VAL A 359 -11.14 -3.54 -13.38
N VAL A 360 -11.39 -4.62 -14.10
CA VAL A 360 -10.64 -5.89 -13.95
C VAL A 360 -9.63 -6.00 -15.08
N VAL A 361 -8.36 -5.91 -14.73
CA VAL A 361 -7.26 -6.11 -15.68
C VAL A 361 -7.05 -7.60 -15.92
N ALA A 362 -6.99 -8.00 -17.16
CA ALA A 362 -6.66 -9.34 -17.59
C ALA A 362 -5.57 -9.32 -18.67
N THR A 363 -4.80 -10.39 -18.77
CA THR A 363 -3.87 -10.61 -19.87
C THR A 363 -4.13 -11.98 -20.51
N VAL A 364 -3.95 -12.09 -21.80
CA VAL A 364 -4.05 -13.38 -22.51
C VAL A 364 -3.08 -14.38 -21.89
N ARG A 365 -1.87 -13.96 -21.56
CA ARG A 365 -0.85 -14.81 -20.89
C ARG A 365 -1.35 -15.39 -19.57
N ALA A 366 -1.97 -14.57 -18.72
CA ALA A 366 -2.50 -15.03 -17.43
C ALA A 366 -3.63 -16.03 -17.62
N LEU A 367 -4.53 -15.80 -18.59
CA LEU A 367 -5.60 -16.75 -18.89
C LEU A 367 -5.05 -18.08 -19.45
N LYS A 368 -4.04 -18.04 -20.33
CA LYS A 368 -3.35 -19.28 -20.78
C LYS A 368 -2.74 -20.02 -19.61
N TYR A 369 -2.06 -19.32 -18.69
CA TYR A 369 -1.49 -19.92 -17.48
C TYR A 369 -2.57 -20.58 -16.60
N HIS A 370 -3.68 -19.90 -16.34
CA HIS A 370 -4.83 -20.45 -15.62
C HIS A 370 -5.51 -21.59 -16.38
N GLY A 371 -5.34 -21.67 -17.69
CA GLY A 371 -5.76 -22.78 -18.57
C GLY A 371 -4.77 -23.93 -18.64
N GLY A 372 -3.69 -23.90 -17.83
CA GLY A 372 -2.73 -24.99 -17.70
C GLY A 372 -1.52 -24.92 -18.63
N VAL A 373 -1.30 -23.83 -19.36
CA VAL A 373 -0.11 -23.63 -20.20
C VAL A 373 1.11 -23.32 -19.31
N ALA A 374 2.24 -23.93 -19.60
CA ALA A 374 3.49 -23.69 -18.90
C ALA A 374 4.02 -22.27 -19.16
N LEU A 375 4.75 -21.69 -18.18
CA LEU A 375 5.27 -20.33 -18.29
C LEU A 375 6.17 -20.08 -19.51
N ALA A 376 6.88 -21.09 -19.98
CA ALA A 376 7.74 -21.00 -21.16
C ALA A 376 6.97 -20.89 -22.49
N ASP A 377 5.71 -21.36 -22.53
CA ASP A 377 4.93 -21.52 -23.75
C ASP A 377 3.79 -20.47 -23.86
N LEU A 378 3.78 -19.47 -22.96
CA LEU A 378 2.70 -18.45 -22.89
C LEU A 378 2.66 -17.51 -24.12
N GLU A 379 3.70 -17.46 -24.92
CA GLU A 379 3.74 -16.64 -26.13
C GLU A 379 3.16 -17.35 -27.35
N GLU A 380 2.99 -18.67 -27.32
CA GLU A 380 2.36 -19.44 -28.39
C GLU A 380 0.84 -19.21 -28.41
N GLU A 381 0.26 -19.07 -29.62
CA GLU A 381 -1.18 -18.90 -29.77
C GLU A 381 -1.93 -20.14 -29.24
N ASN A 382 -2.87 -19.93 -28.31
CA ASN A 382 -3.68 -21.00 -27.74
C ASN A 382 -5.04 -20.50 -27.22
N ALA A 383 -5.97 -20.23 -28.12
CA ALA A 383 -7.33 -19.79 -27.77
C ALA A 383 -8.11 -20.85 -26.95
N ALA A 384 -7.79 -22.14 -27.07
CA ALA A 384 -8.44 -23.17 -26.26
C ALA A 384 -8.02 -23.06 -24.79
N ALA A 385 -6.73 -22.82 -24.53
CA ALA A 385 -6.24 -22.58 -23.17
C ALA A 385 -6.80 -21.27 -22.59
N VAL A 386 -6.93 -20.20 -23.40
CA VAL A 386 -7.60 -18.97 -22.97
C VAL A 386 -9.03 -19.27 -22.52
N ARG A 387 -9.83 -20.00 -23.28
CA ARG A 387 -11.20 -20.40 -22.87
C ARG A 387 -11.19 -21.21 -21.58
N ALA A 388 -10.28 -22.16 -21.44
CA ALA A 388 -10.15 -22.97 -20.22
C ALA A 388 -9.81 -22.13 -18.99
N GLY A 389 -8.89 -21.14 -19.12
CA GLY A 389 -8.47 -20.29 -18.02
C GLY A 389 -9.39 -19.09 -17.76
N ALA A 390 -10.25 -18.73 -18.71
CA ALA A 390 -11.20 -17.62 -18.59
C ALA A 390 -12.23 -17.82 -17.46
N VAL A 391 -12.37 -19.03 -16.93
CA VAL A 391 -13.14 -19.29 -15.69
C VAL A 391 -12.63 -18.47 -14.52
N ASN A 392 -11.34 -18.11 -14.49
CA ASN A 392 -10.76 -17.23 -13.47
C ASN A 392 -11.28 -15.80 -13.63
N LEU A 393 -11.20 -15.22 -14.82
CA LEU A 393 -11.75 -13.89 -15.13
C LEU A 393 -13.25 -13.83 -14.81
N ARG A 394 -13.99 -14.82 -15.28
CA ARG A 394 -15.43 -14.90 -15.06
C ARG A 394 -15.78 -14.91 -13.57
N ARG A 395 -15.06 -15.68 -12.75
CA ARG A 395 -15.25 -15.72 -11.30
C ARG A 395 -15.03 -14.34 -10.65
N HIS A 396 -13.96 -13.62 -11.02
CA HIS A 396 -13.74 -12.28 -10.50
C HIS A 396 -14.85 -11.31 -10.91
N CYS A 397 -15.30 -11.36 -12.16
CA CYS A 397 -16.42 -10.55 -12.65
C CYS A 397 -17.73 -10.87 -11.92
N GLU A 398 -18.04 -12.15 -11.71
CA GLU A 398 -19.24 -12.59 -10.97
C GLU A 398 -19.21 -12.15 -9.51
N ASN A 399 -18.05 -12.24 -8.84
CA ASN A 399 -17.91 -11.76 -7.47
C ASN A 399 -18.17 -10.25 -7.38
N LEU A 400 -17.56 -9.46 -8.25
CA LEU A 400 -17.73 -8.02 -8.27
C LEU A 400 -19.19 -7.62 -8.55
N THR A 401 -19.83 -8.27 -9.51
CA THR A 401 -21.22 -7.93 -9.88
C THR A 401 -22.26 -8.46 -8.90
N LYS A 402 -22.12 -9.72 -8.44
CA LYS A 402 -23.16 -10.41 -7.65
C LYS A 402 -22.96 -10.20 -6.14
N VAL A 403 -21.71 -10.23 -5.64
CA VAL A 403 -21.41 -10.07 -4.20
C VAL A 403 -21.31 -8.59 -3.84
N PHE A 404 -20.48 -7.85 -4.58
CA PHE A 404 -20.20 -6.45 -4.28
C PHE A 404 -21.11 -5.46 -5.00
N ALA A 405 -22.05 -5.93 -5.82
CA ALA A 405 -22.99 -5.14 -6.60
C ALA A 405 -22.35 -4.06 -7.50
N GLN A 406 -21.10 -4.31 -7.90
CA GLN A 406 -20.32 -3.37 -8.69
C GLN A 406 -20.65 -3.42 -10.17
N ARG A 407 -20.50 -2.28 -10.81
CA ARG A 407 -20.33 -2.20 -12.25
C ARG A 407 -18.90 -2.59 -12.60
N VAL A 408 -18.75 -3.44 -13.59
CA VAL A 408 -17.46 -4.00 -14.00
C VAL A 408 -17.18 -3.66 -15.46
N LEU A 409 -15.94 -3.30 -15.74
CA LEU A 409 -15.34 -3.23 -17.07
C LEU A 409 -14.10 -4.11 -17.07
N VAL A 410 -13.90 -4.90 -18.12
CA VAL A 410 -12.66 -5.69 -18.28
C VAL A 410 -11.70 -4.94 -19.19
N ALA A 411 -10.50 -4.68 -18.71
CA ALA A 411 -9.40 -4.13 -19.49
C ALA A 411 -8.41 -5.26 -19.84
N VAL A 412 -8.26 -5.57 -21.11
CA VAL A 412 -7.27 -6.54 -21.58
C VAL A 412 -6.00 -5.79 -21.95
N ASN A 413 -4.96 -6.01 -21.14
CA ASN A 413 -3.63 -5.50 -21.43
C ASN A 413 -3.02 -6.34 -22.55
N ARG A 414 -3.03 -5.79 -23.77
CA ARG A 414 -2.63 -6.47 -24.99
C ARG A 414 -1.12 -6.49 -25.16
N PHE A 415 -0.58 -7.64 -25.49
CA PHE A 415 0.80 -7.83 -25.92
C PHE A 415 0.87 -8.11 -27.42
N ALA A 416 2.03 -7.84 -28.03
CA ALA A 416 2.22 -8.01 -29.48
C ALA A 416 1.99 -9.44 -30.00
N ALA A 417 2.18 -10.44 -29.12
CA ALA A 417 1.98 -11.85 -29.45
C ALA A 417 0.51 -12.31 -29.30
N ASP A 418 -0.40 -11.48 -28.77
CA ASP A 418 -1.79 -11.89 -28.52
C ASP A 418 -2.58 -11.95 -29.84
N ALA A 419 -3.12 -13.13 -30.17
CA ALA A 419 -3.90 -13.37 -31.37
C ALA A 419 -5.35 -12.91 -31.22
N GLU A 420 -5.98 -12.51 -32.34
CA GLU A 420 -7.39 -12.08 -32.34
C GLU A 420 -8.34 -13.19 -31.88
N ALA A 421 -8.04 -14.47 -32.16
CA ALA A 421 -8.83 -15.60 -31.67
C ALA A 421 -8.77 -15.75 -30.12
N GLU A 422 -7.65 -15.40 -29.51
CA GLU A 422 -7.48 -15.39 -28.06
C GLU A 422 -8.26 -14.22 -27.42
N ILE A 423 -8.19 -13.05 -28.03
CA ILE A 423 -8.95 -11.87 -27.59
C ILE A 423 -10.46 -12.11 -27.72
N ALA A 424 -10.90 -12.74 -28.81
CA ALA A 424 -12.30 -13.14 -28.98
C ALA A 424 -12.76 -14.08 -27.87
N ALA A 425 -11.92 -15.08 -27.50
CA ALA A 425 -12.21 -15.99 -26.41
C ALA A 425 -12.37 -15.27 -25.04
N VAL A 426 -11.59 -14.22 -24.79
CA VAL A 426 -11.77 -13.38 -23.58
C VAL A 426 -13.13 -12.70 -23.60
N ARG A 427 -13.52 -12.06 -24.71
CA ARG A 427 -14.81 -11.37 -24.85
C ARG A 427 -15.98 -12.33 -24.67
N GLU A 428 -15.93 -13.50 -25.30
CA GLU A 428 -16.94 -14.55 -25.20
C GLU A 428 -17.17 -15.00 -23.73
N SER A 429 -16.11 -15.06 -22.94
CA SER A 429 -16.14 -15.61 -21.57
C SER A 429 -16.99 -14.80 -20.57
N VAL A 430 -17.25 -13.52 -20.84
CA VAL A 430 -18.02 -12.61 -19.96
C VAL A 430 -19.19 -11.94 -20.66
N ALA A 431 -19.47 -12.28 -21.94
CA ALA A 431 -20.50 -11.65 -22.76
C ALA A 431 -21.91 -11.80 -22.15
N ASP A 432 -22.24 -12.98 -21.61
CA ASP A 432 -23.52 -13.26 -20.97
C ASP A 432 -23.70 -12.53 -19.62
N LEU A 433 -22.63 -12.01 -19.03
CA LEU A 433 -22.67 -11.16 -17.85
C LEU A 433 -22.99 -9.70 -18.19
N GLY A 434 -23.03 -9.34 -19.47
CA GLY A 434 -23.23 -7.97 -19.94
C GLY A 434 -22.06 -7.04 -19.60
N ILE A 435 -20.85 -7.58 -19.51
CA ILE A 435 -19.62 -6.86 -19.16
C ILE A 435 -18.86 -6.54 -20.45
N ASP A 436 -18.55 -5.25 -20.62
CA ASP A 436 -17.75 -4.78 -21.74
C ASP A 436 -16.27 -5.15 -21.55
N VAL A 437 -15.61 -5.58 -22.65
CA VAL A 437 -14.19 -5.90 -22.71
C VAL A 437 -13.49 -4.95 -23.66
N VAL A 438 -12.56 -4.15 -23.14
CA VAL A 438 -11.79 -3.15 -23.89
C VAL A 438 -10.32 -3.57 -23.93
N LEU A 439 -9.69 -3.34 -25.08
CA LEU A 439 -8.24 -3.55 -25.23
C LEU A 439 -7.49 -2.29 -24.81
N THR A 440 -6.34 -2.46 -24.18
CA THR A 440 -5.41 -1.38 -23.85
C THR A 440 -4.06 -1.68 -24.52
N ASP A 441 -3.47 -0.68 -25.16
CA ASP A 441 -2.14 -0.74 -25.80
C ASP A 441 -1.26 0.40 -25.28
N HIS A 442 -1.05 0.38 -23.98
CA HIS A 442 -0.39 1.46 -23.25
C HIS A 442 1.14 1.41 -23.32
N PHE A 443 1.72 0.22 -23.48
CA PHE A 443 3.17 0.07 -23.44
C PHE A 443 3.87 0.86 -24.56
N GLY A 444 3.32 0.81 -25.77
CA GLY A 444 3.86 1.47 -26.94
C GLY A 444 3.30 2.86 -27.21
N ARG A 445 2.03 3.12 -26.85
CA ARG A 445 1.28 4.31 -27.27
C ARG A 445 0.93 5.28 -26.14
N GLY A 446 1.06 4.87 -24.87
CA GLY A 446 0.67 5.70 -23.73
C GLY A 446 -0.81 6.07 -23.78
N GLY A 447 -1.21 7.21 -23.23
CA GLY A 447 -2.60 7.64 -23.15
C GLY A 447 -3.35 7.72 -24.48
N GLU A 448 -2.68 7.80 -25.64
CA GLU A 448 -3.32 7.65 -26.94
C GLU A 448 -3.86 6.23 -27.15
N GLY A 449 -3.13 5.22 -26.67
CA GLY A 449 -3.55 3.81 -26.69
C GLY A 449 -4.70 3.49 -25.74
N ALA A 450 -5.00 4.41 -24.81
CA ALA A 450 -6.06 4.27 -23.81
C ALA A 450 -7.37 5.00 -24.14
N LEU A 451 -7.48 5.68 -25.29
CA LEU A 451 -8.66 6.52 -25.58
C LEU A 451 -9.97 5.72 -25.57
N ASP A 452 -10.01 4.56 -26.23
CA ASP A 452 -11.21 3.70 -26.24
C ASP A 452 -11.55 3.18 -24.84
N PHE A 453 -10.54 2.87 -24.05
CA PHE A 453 -10.69 2.45 -22.65
C PHE A 453 -11.23 3.59 -21.78
N ALA A 454 -10.66 4.78 -21.88
CA ALA A 454 -11.11 5.96 -21.16
C ALA A 454 -12.55 6.36 -21.54
N ASP A 455 -12.91 6.27 -22.83
CA ASP A 455 -14.29 6.53 -23.28
C ASP A 455 -15.29 5.50 -22.71
N ALA A 456 -14.93 4.22 -22.69
CA ALA A 456 -15.76 3.18 -22.06
C ALA A 456 -15.93 3.41 -20.54
N VAL A 457 -14.87 3.87 -19.85
CA VAL A 457 -14.94 4.25 -18.44
C VAL A 457 -15.88 5.45 -18.25
N VAL A 458 -15.76 6.51 -19.02
CA VAL A 458 -16.65 7.69 -18.95
C VAL A 458 -18.11 7.30 -19.17
N LYS A 459 -18.39 6.47 -20.17
CA LYS A 459 -19.77 5.96 -20.43
C LYS A 459 -20.30 5.12 -19.26
N SER A 460 -19.43 4.34 -18.63
CA SER A 460 -19.79 3.52 -17.47
C SER A 460 -20.07 4.37 -16.23
N LEU A 461 -19.28 5.41 -15.99
CA LEU A 461 -19.43 6.33 -14.86
C LEU A 461 -20.71 7.19 -14.92
N ALA A 462 -21.27 7.38 -16.12
CA ALA A 462 -22.54 8.10 -16.29
C ALA A 462 -23.75 7.38 -15.67
N LYS A 463 -23.62 6.13 -15.30
CA LYS A 463 -24.70 5.32 -14.73
C LYS A 463 -24.47 5.18 -13.21
N PRO A 464 -25.49 5.19 -12.35
CA PRO A 464 -25.34 5.02 -10.90
C PRO A 464 -24.73 3.66 -10.55
N SER A 465 -23.88 3.62 -9.54
CA SER A 465 -23.31 2.40 -8.96
C SER A 465 -23.68 2.28 -7.49
N ILE A 466 -23.82 1.06 -7.01
CA ILE A 466 -24.06 0.75 -5.60
C ILE A 466 -22.97 -0.25 -5.20
N ALA A 467 -22.18 0.10 -4.19
CA ALA A 467 -21.23 -0.84 -3.59
C ALA A 467 -21.87 -1.55 -2.40
N LYS A 468 -21.59 -2.83 -2.25
CA LYS A 468 -21.97 -3.65 -1.09
C LYS A 468 -20.74 -4.35 -0.54
N SER A 469 -20.84 -4.79 0.70
CA SER A 469 -19.85 -5.66 1.35
C SER A 469 -20.31 -7.12 1.30
N ALA A 470 -19.36 -8.04 1.44
CA ALA A 470 -19.67 -9.47 1.51
C ALA A 470 -20.35 -9.85 2.83
N TYR A 471 -20.17 -9.06 3.90
CA TYR A 471 -20.73 -9.29 5.23
C TYR A 471 -21.04 -7.96 5.94
N SER A 472 -21.78 -8.03 7.05
CA SER A 472 -22.03 -6.90 7.96
C SER A 472 -20.98 -6.84 9.06
N LEU A 473 -20.61 -5.64 9.52
CA LEU A 473 -19.74 -5.49 10.70
C LEU A 473 -20.37 -6.07 11.98
N ALA A 474 -21.69 -6.16 12.04
CA ALA A 474 -22.43 -6.75 13.16
C ALA A 474 -22.39 -8.29 13.19
N ASP A 475 -21.95 -8.95 12.10
CA ASP A 475 -21.78 -10.40 12.09
C ASP A 475 -20.61 -10.80 12.99
N SER A 476 -20.58 -12.05 13.50
CA SER A 476 -19.44 -12.57 14.24
C SER A 476 -18.17 -12.62 13.35
N LEU A 477 -16.98 -12.58 13.95
CA LEU A 477 -15.72 -12.69 13.18
C LEU A 477 -15.66 -14.00 12.38
N GLU A 478 -16.23 -15.09 12.93
CA GLU A 478 -16.32 -16.37 12.23
C GLU A 478 -17.27 -16.29 11.03
N ASP A 479 -18.44 -15.65 11.16
CA ASP A 479 -19.42 -15.51 10.07
C ASP A 479 -18.90 -14.58 8.98
N LYS A 480 -18.16 -13.51 9.33
CA LYS A 480 -17.46 -12.66 8.36
C LYS A 480 -16.46 -13.47 7.53
N ALA A 481 -15.62 -14.28 8.20
CA ALA A 481 -14.67 -15.16 7.52
C ALA A 481 -15.39 -16.17 6.61
N ARG A 482 -16.47 -16.79 7.10
CA ARG A 482 -17.28 -17.75 6.33
C ARG A 482 -17.92 -17.07 5.12
N ALA A 483 -18.40 -15.83 5.26
CA ALA A 483 -18.98 -15.07 4.15
C ALA A 483 -17.95 -14.82 3.04
N VAL A 484 -16.72 -14.40 3.37
CA VAL A 484 -15.65 -14.23 2.37
C VAL A 484 -15.33 -15.57 1.70
N VAL A 485 -15.14 -16.63 2.48
CA VAL A 485 -14.79 -17.95 1.93
C VAL A 485 -15.88 -18.50 1.02
N THR A 486 -17.14 -18.43 1.43
CA THR A 486 -18.24 -19.05 0.66
C THR A 486 -18.71 -18.17 -0.50
N ARG A 487 -18.78 -16.85 -0.34
CA ARG A 487 -19.32 -15.92 -1.34
C ARG A 487 -18.27 -15.49 -2.36
N VAL A 488 -17.04 -15.19 -1.91
CA VAL A 488 -15.97 -14.65 -2.76
C VAL A 488 -15.06 -15.76 -3.29
N TYR A 489 -14.59 -16.66 -2.42
CA TYR A 489 -13.68 -17.72 -2.84
C TYR A 489 -14.40 -18.95 -3.39
N ARG A 490 -15.70 -19.13 -3.11
CA ARG A 490 -16.52 -20.32 -3.43
C ARG A 490 -15.98 -21.59 -2.75
N GLY A 491 -15.31 -21.46 -1.62
CA GLY A 491 -15.00 -22.55 -0.71
C GLY A 491 -16.28 -23.10 -0.05
N ALA A 492 -16.20 -24.31 0.47
CA ALA A 492 -17.29 -24.93 1.21
C ALA A 492 -17.43 -24.36 2.62
N ASP A 493 -16.32 -24.12 3.31
CA ASP A 493 -16.32 -23.61 4.68
C ASP A 493 -14.93 -23.07 5.09
N VAL A 494 -14.89 -22.42 6.25
CA VAL A 494 -13.68 -22.02 6.97
C VAL A 494 -13.55 -22.87 8.25
N VAL A 495 -12.34 -23.31 8.56
CA VAL A 495 -12.04 -24.10 9.76
C VAL A 495 -10.91 -23.44 10.53
N PHE A 496 -11.13 -23.17 11.81
CA PHE A 496 -10.13 -22.57 12.69
C PHE A 496 -9.38 -23.66 13.44
N GLU A 497 -8.05 -23.63 13.38
CA GLU A 497 -7.23 -24.45 14.27
C GLU A 497 -7.48 -24.08 15.74
N PRO A 498 -7.26 -24.99 16.69
CA PRO A 498 -7.63 -24.77 18.09
C PRO A 498 -7.08 -23.49 18.72
N ALA A 499 -5.86 -23.07 18.34
CA ALA A 499 -5.26 -21.83 18.81
C ALA A 499 -5.94 -20.60 18.20
N ALA A 500 -6.20 -20.62 16.90
CA ALA A 500 -6.90 -19.57 16.17
C ALA A 500 -8.35 -19.40 16.67
N ALA A 501 -9.06 -20.50 16.92
CA ALA A 501 -10.42 -20.46 17.46
C ALA A 501 -10.49 -19.86 18.88
N ARG A 502 -9.50 -20.15 19.72
CA ARG A 502 -9.41 -19.52 21.07
C ARG A 502 -9.16 -18.02 20.98
N GLU A 503 -8.24 -17.61 20.10
CA GLU A 503 -7.92 -16.21 19.92
C GLU A 503 -9.11 -15.45 19.35
N LEU A 504 -9.82 -16.01 18.35
CA LEU A 504 -11.02 -15.41 17.77
C LEU A 504 -12.09 -15.10 18.82
N ARG A 505 -12.43 -16.11 19.65
CA ARG A 505 -13.39 -15.92 20.76
C ARG A 505 -12.92 -14.85 21.74
N ARG A 506 -11.64 -14.87 22.10
CA ARG A 506 -11.08 -13.86 23.00
C ARG A 506 -11.22 -12.44 22.43
N LEU A 507 -11.00 -12.26 21.14
CA LEU A 507 -11.18 -10.94 20.50
C LEU A 507 -12.64 -10.50 20.55
N GLU A 508 -13.59 -11.39 20.31
CA GLU A 508 -15.03 -11.09 20.41
C GLU A 508 -15.42 -10.70 21.85
N GLU A 509 -14.97 -11.49 22.85
CA GLU A 509 -15.20 -11.22 24.27
C GLU A 509 -14.56 -9.90 24.75
N SER A 510 -13.46 -9.49 24.10
CA SER A 510 -12.75 -8.22 24.37
C SER A 510 -13.33 -7.02 23.61
N GLY A 511 -14.46 -7.16 22.89
CA GLY A 511 -15.13 -6.08 22.19
C GLY A 511 -14.60 -5.77 20.78
N TRP A 512 -13.77 -6.64 20.19
CA TRP A 512 -13.26 -6.50 18.84
C TRP A 512 -14.10 -7.18 17.75
N GLY A 513 -15.27 -7.72 18.12
CA GLY A 513 -16.15 -8.48 17.21
C GLY A 513 -16.68 -7.69 16.03
N GLU A 514 -16.84 -6.36 16.15
CA GLU A 514 -17.33 -5.50 15.07
C GLU A 514 -16.25 -5.12 14.03
N LEU A 515 -15.00 -5.48 14.24
CA LEU A 515 -13.96 -5.20 13.26
C LEU A 515 -14.14 -6.05 11.99
N PRO A 516 -13.83 -5.52 10.79
CA PRO A 516 -13.77 -6.32 9.58
C PRO A 516 -12.65 -7.35 9.65
N VAL A 517 -12.75 -8.40 8.84
CA VAL A 517 -11.73 -9.44 8.71
C VAL A 517 -10.87 -9.22 7.48
N CYS A 518 -9.57 -9.47 7.62
CA CYS A 518 -8.59 -9.43 6.55
C CYS A 518 -8.07 -10.85 6.30
N MET A 519 -8.56 -11.50 5.25
CA MET A 519 -8.11 -12.85 4.89
C MET A 519 -6.70 -12.82 4.30
N ALA A 520 -5.75 -13.46 4.97
CA ALA A 520 -4.36 -13.57 4.54
C ALA A 520 -4.12 -14.97 3.95
N LYS A 521 -4.08 -15.07 2.61
CA LYS A 521 -3.86 -16.31 1.86
C LYS A 521 -2.94 -16.09 0.67
N THR A 522 -2.62 -17.16 -0.06
CA THR A 522 -1.91 -17.06 -1.34
C THR A 522 -2.67 -16.17 -2.34
N GLN A 523 -1.94 -15.39 -3.10
CA GLN A 523 -2.50 -14.54 -4.16
C GLN A 523 -2.73 -15.27 -5.48
N TYR A 524 -2.22 -16.48 -5.65
CA TYR A 524 -2.20 -17.19 -6.93
C TYR A 524 -3.44 -18.05 -7.20
N SER A 525 -4.33 -18.19 -6.22
CA SER A 525 -5.53 -19.02 -6.32
C SER A 525 -6.66 -18.43 -5.46
N PHE A 526 -7.92 -18.72 -5.81
CA PHE A 526 -9.05 -18.51 -4.90
C PHE A 526 -8.94 -19.38 -3.64
N SER A 527 -8.32 -20.56 -3.76
CA SER A 527 -8.07 -21.45 -2.62
C SER A 527 -6.81 -21.07 -1.84
N THR A 528 -6.43 -21.89 -0.88
CA THR A 528 -5.18 -21.79 -0.11
C THR A 528 -4.02 -22.55 -0.75
N ASP A 529 -4.28 -23.32 -1.82
CA ASP A 529 -3.27 -23.98 -2.62
C ASP A 529 -2.88 -23.13 -3.82
N PRO A 530 -1.63 -22.60 -3.89
CA PRO A 530 -1.18 -21.75 -5.00
C PRO A 530 -1.14 -22.48 -6.35
N LYS A 531 -1.24 -23.82 -6.37
CA LYS A 531 -1.23 -24.63 -7.59
C LYS A 531 -2.64 -24.90 -8.13
N ALA A 532 -3.68 -24.62 -7.37
CA ALA A 532 -5.06 -24.76 -7.81
C ALA A 532 -5.44 -23.58 -8.71
N LEU A 533 -5.09 -23.68 -10.00
CA LEU A 533 -5.32 -22.65 -11.00
C LEU A 533 -6.79 -22.57 -11.43
N GLY A 534 -7.13 -21.54 -12.24
CA GLY A 534 -8.49 -21.33 -12.73
C GLY A 534 -9.42 -20.82 -11.64
N ALA A 535 -10.51 -21.51 -11.40
CA ALA A 535 -11.53 -21.15 -10.41
C ALA A 535 -11.95 -22.37 -9.55
N PRO A 536 -11.09 -22.82 -8.63
CA PRO A 536 -11.41 -23.93 -7.73
C PRO A 536 -12.64 -23.62 -6.87
N GLU A 537 -13.37 -24.65 -6.48
CA GLU A 537 -14.60 -24.59 -5.65
C GLU A 537 -14.63 -25.70 -4.61
N GLY A 538 -15.46 -25.54 -3.59
CA GLY A 538 -15.79 -26.57 -2.62
C GLY A 538 -14.64 -26.96 -1.67
N PHE A 539 -13.54 -26.22 -1.65
CA PHE A 539 -12.42 -26.43 -0.72
C PHE A 539 -12.73 -25.83 0.66
N THR A 540 -12.03 -26.30 1.68
CA THR A 540 -12.07 -25.72 3.02
C THR A 540 -10.85 -24.82 3.23
N VAL A 541 -11.06 -23.67 3.87
CA VAL A 541 -9.98 -22.71 4.22
C VAL A 541 -9.58 -22.92 5.68
N PRO A 542 -8.39 -23.45 5.98
CA PRO A 542 -7.91 -23.57 7.34
C PRO A 542 -7.32 -22.23 7.82
N ILE A 543 -7.78 -21.71 8.95
CA ILE A 543 -7.19 -20.56 9.64
C ILE A 543 -6.30 -21.07 10.76
N ARG A 544 -5.00 -20.87 10.64
CA ARG A 544 -4.00 -21.33 11.60
C ARG A 544 -3.70 -20.30 12.69
N GLU A 545 -3.88 -19.02 12.39
CA GLU A 545 -3.53 -17.91 13.28
C GLU A 545 -4.49 -16.73 13.08
N VAL A 546 -4.80 -16.06 14.18
CA VAL A 546 -5.61 -14.84 14.21
C VAL A 546 -4.76 -13.73 14.82
N ARG A 547 -4.66 -12.57 14.17
CA ARG A 547 -3.91 -11.41 14.64
C ARG A 547 -4.82 -10.19 14.69
N LEU A 548 -4.83 -9.50 15.83
CA LEU A 548 -5.48 -8.21 15.95
C LEU A 548 -4.58 -7.10 15.39
N SER A 549 -5.07 -6.35 14.41
CA SER A 549 -4.49 -5.10 13.94
C SER A 549 -5.31 -3.91 14.44
N ALA A 550 -5.29 -3.69 15.76
CA ALA A 550 -6.20 -2.77 16.46
C ALA A 550 -6.07 -1.32 15.98
N GLY A 551 -4.83 -0.86 15.70
CA GLY A 551 -4.57 0.47 15.15
C GLY A 551 -5.16 0.65 13.75
N ALA A 552 -5.02 -0.34 12.89
CA ALA A 552 -5.60 -0.32 11.55
C ALA A 552 -7.11 -0.55 11.56
N GLY A 553 -7.64 -1.22 12.58
CA GLY A 553 -9.07 -1.47 12.75
C GLY A 553 -9.57 -2.68 11.97
N PHE A 554 -8.83 -3.79 11.94
CA PHE A 554 -9.26 -5.07 11.37
C PHE A 554 -8.60 -6.27 12.06
N VAL A 555 -9.16 -7.46 11.86
CA VAL A 555 -8.62 -8.73 12.35
C VAL A 555 -8.05 -9.53 11.18
N VAL A 556 -6.77 -9.90 11.25
CA VAL A 556 -6.09 -10.70 10.22
C VAL A 556 -6.28 -12.18 10.49
N LEU A 557 -6.80 -12.91 9.51
CA LEU A 557 -7.03 -14.35 9.54
C LEU A 557 -6.04 -15.05 8.60
N ILE A 558 -5.03 -15.70 9.17
CA ILE A 558 -3.91 -16.25 8.41
C ILE A 558 -4.20 -17.69 8.01
N SER A 559 -4.21 -17.91 6.71
CA SER A 559 -4.35 -19.22 6.07
C SER A 559 -3.11 -19.52 5.23
N GLY A 560 -2.60 -20.75 5.34
CA GLY A 560 -1.41 -21.17 4.59
C GLY A 560 -0.10 -20.52 5.06
N SER A 561 0.92 -20.55 4.22
CA SER A 561 2.27 -20.07 4.53
C SER A 561 2.46 -18.61 4.10
N ILE A 562 1.80 -17.69 4.78
CA ILE A 562 2.00 -16.26 4.53
C ILE A 562 3.23 -15.77 5.29
N MET A 563 4.11 -15.10 4.57
CA MET A 563 5.36 -14.56 5.11
C MET A 563 5.28 -13.03 5.16
N THR A 564 5.54 -12.49 6.35
CA THR A 564 5.66 -11.04 6.59
C THR A 564 7.07 -10.52 6.36
N MET A 565 8.03 -11.42 6.15
CA MET A 565 9.40 -11.11 5.75
C MET A 565 9.77 -11.96 4.52
N PRO A 566 9.64 -11.41 3.30
CA PRO A 566 10.05 -12.10 2.07
C PRO A 566 11.56 -12.36 2.05
N GLY A 567 12.00 -13.35 1.29
CA GLY A 567 13.42 -13.57 1.03
C GLY A 567 13.80 -13.13 -0.38
N LEU A 568 15.06 -12.78 -0.58
CA LEU A 568 15.60 -12.56 -1.92
C LEU A 568 15.55 -13.87 -2.74
N PRO A 569 15.25 -13.81 -4.04
CA PRO A 569 15.28 -14.97 -4.94
C PRO A 569 16.73 -15.44 -5.18
N LYS A 570 16.91 -16.56 -5.91
CA LYS A 570 18.22 -17.09 -6.25
C LYS A 570 19.11 -16.06 -6.99
N ARG A 571 18.50 -15.27 -7.88
CA ARG A 571 19.13 -14.11 -8.53
C ARG A 571 18.20 -12.91 -8.31
N PRO A 572 18.52 -12.02 -7.38
CA PRO A 572 17.71 -10.84 -7.12
C PRO A 572 17.95 -9.76 -8.19
N SER A 573 16.97 -8.91 -8.42
CA SER A 573 17.07 -7.74 -9.32
C SER A 573 18.22 -6.80 -8.91
N ALA A 574 18.59 -6.79 -7.64
CA ALA A 574 19.76 -6.05 -7.13
C ALA A 574 21.07 -6.37 -7.88
N CYS A 575 21.18 -7.54 -8.51
CA CYS A 575 22.37 -7.90 -9.30
C CYS A 575 22.47 -7.15 -10.64
N ASP A 576 21.39 -6.54 -11.08
CA ASP A 576 21.28 -5.85 -12.37
C ASP A 576 21.20 -4.32 -12.19
N ILE A 577 21.05 -3.84 -10.95
CA ILE A 577 20.99 -2.41 -10.62
C ILE A 577 22.40 -1.87 -10.41
N ASP A 578 22.74 -0.79 -11.12
CA ASP A 578 24.02 -0.10 -10.99
C ASP A 578 23.87 1.40 -11.20
N VAL A 579 24.88 2.17 -10.83
CA VAL A 579 24.95 3.62 -11.04
C VAL A 579 26.12 3.92 -11.99
N VAL A 580 25.80 4.35 -13.19
CA VAL A 580 26.79 4.74 -14.20
C VAL A 580 26.63 6.22 -14.51
N ASP A 581 27.68 7.01 -14.35
CA ASP A 581 27.70 8.47 -14.58
C ASP A 581 26.57 9.21 -13.80
N GLY A 582 26.24 8.73 -12.60
CA GLY A 582 25.20 9.30 -11.75
C GLY A 582 23.76 8.92 -12.14
N VAL A 583 23.58 8.06 -13.13
CA VAL A 583 22.28 7.54 -13.58
C VAL A 583 22.11 6.10 -13.10
N ILE A 584 20.96 5.83 -12.47
CA ILE A 584 20.61 4.48 -12.01
C ILE A 584 20.09 3.67 -13.21
N GLY A 585 20.71 2.53 -13.46
CA GLY A 585 20.28 1.56 -14.46
C GLY A 585 19.77 0.26 -13.83
N GLY A 586 19.02 -0.55 -14.60
CA GLY A 586 18.56 -1.87 -14.16
C GLY A 586 17.34 -1.86 -13.23
N MET A 587 16.76 -0.72 -12.94
CA MET A 587 15.52 -0.58 -12.17
C MET A 587 14.34 -0.43 -13.15
N HIS A 588 13.68 -1.55 -13.49
CA HIS A 588 12.64 -1.60 -14.54
C HIS A 588 11.27 -1.99 -13.98
#